data_a37d42809e2b6fc541460d47862de33c
#
_entry.id   a37d42809e2b6fc541460d47862de33c
#
_cell.length_a   1.000
_cell.length_b   1.000
_cell.length_c   1.000
_cell.angle_alpha   90.00
_cell.angle_beta   90.00
_cell.angle_gamma   90.00
#
_symmetry.space_group_name_H-M   'P 1'
#
loop_
_entity.id
_entity.type
_entity.pdbx_description
1 polymer ?
#
loop_
_entity_poly.entity_id
_entity_poly.type
_entity_poly.pdbx_seq_one_letter_code
_entity_poly.pdbx_strand_id
1 'polypeptide(L)'
;MSTITLYGTPLSGHVHRVALLLRMLALPYEWVEASAEVRQSAAFRRLNPFGQIPVLQDGDLTLADSNAILVYLVKRYAPNSHWLPEQPAAAARGQAWLSKAAGEVRYGPASCRLIAQFAVPEDYQAARAISDRFLPQMEQHLSERDYLAGEQATIADLACYSYVAVAAEGGISLAPY
;
A
#
# COMPACT_ATOMS: atom_id res chain seq x y z
N MET A 1 18.24 12.43 -14.82
CA MET A 1 16.97 11.91 -14.26
C MET A 1 16.73 12.71 -12.99
N SER A 2 15.49 13.15 -12.74
CA SER A 2 15.12 13.76 -11.45
C SER A 2 15.34 12.73 -10.34
N THR A 3 15.76 13.19 -9.15
CA THR A 3 15.89 12.32 -7.98
C THR A 3 14.51 12.09 -7.41
N ILE A 4 14.10 10.81 -7.34
CA ILE A 4 12.85 10.44 -6.65
C ILE A 4 13.09 10.56 -5.15
N THR A 5 12.17 11.22 -4.43
CA THR A 5 12.21 11.31 -2.96
C THR A 5 10.95 10.66 -2.39
N LEU A 6 11.12 9.73 -1.45
CA LEU A 6 10.03 9.06 -0.75
C LEU A 6 10.01 9.48 0.72
N TYR A 7 8.94 10.14 1.13
CA TYR A 7 8.67 10.53 2.52
C TYR A 7 7.86 9.45 3.22
N GLY A 8 8.35 8.96 4.35
CA GLY A 8 7.67 7.91 5.06
C GLY A 8 8.27 7.53 6.40
N THR A 9 7.74 6.47 7.00
CA THR A 9 8.33 5.80 8.16
C THR A 9 8.49 4.30 7.88
N PRO A 10 9.48 3.62 8.44
CA PRO A 10 9.73 2.19 8.19
C PRO A 10 8.56 1.27 8.55
N LEU A 11 7.75 1.66 9.55
CA LEU A 11 6.63 0.86 10.04
C LEU A 11 5.34 1.05 9.23
N SER A 12 5.31 1.97 8.28
CA SER A 12 4.11 2.20 7.46
C SER A 12 4.00 1.20 6.32
N GLY A 13 2.97 0.36 6.31
CA GLY A 13 2.69 -0.54 5.19
C GLY A 13 2.35 0.22 3.90
N HIS A 14 1.74 1.41 3.98
CA HIS A 14 1.51 2.25 2.81
C HIS A 14 2.82 2.75 2.19
N VAL A 15 3.81 3.10 3.00
CA VAL A 15 5.16 3.46 2.52
C VAL A 15 5.89 2.24 1.98
N HIS A 16 5.77 1.10 2.69
CA HIS A 16 6.42 -0.16 2.31
C HIS A 16 6.06 -0.60 0.90
N ARG A 17 4.76 -0.56 0.49
CA ARG A 17 4.37 -0.96 -0.87
C ARG A 17 5.02 -0.11 -1.96
N VAL A 18 5.19 1.19 -1.71
CA VAL A 18 5.87 2.10 -2.64
C VAL A 18 7.37 1.80 -2.69
N ALA A 19 8.01 1.68 -1.53
CA ALA A 19 9.43 1.34 -1.45
C ALA A 19 9.75 -0.02 -2.11
N LEU A 20 8.83 -0.99 -1.96
CA LEU A 20 8.95 -2.31 -2.58
C LEU A 20 8.92 -2.20 -4.12
N LEU A 21 7.96 -1.46 -4.68
CA LEU A 21 7.89 -1.26 -6.13
C LEU A 21 9.12 -0.50 -6.66
N LEU A 22 9.58 0.56 -5.97
CA LEU A 22 10.79 1.28 -6.36
C LEU A 22 12.00 0.34 -6.46
N ARG A 23 12.16 -0.58 -5.50
CA ARG A 23 13.22 -1.60 -5.51
C ARG A 23 13.04 -2.61 -6.64
N MET A 24 11.83 -3.11 -6.88
CA MET A 24 11.53 -4.06 -7.95
C MET A 24 11.76 -3.47 -9.34
N LEU A 25 11.55 -2.16 -9.50
CA LEU A 25 11.84 -1.43 -10.72
C LEU A 25 13.30 -0.95 -10.79
N ALA A 26 14.14 -1.27 -9.80
CA ALA A 26 15.52 -0.81 -9.68
C ALA A 26 15.67 0.73 -9.78
N LEU A 27 14.67 1.48 -9.29
CA LEU A 27 14.67 2.94 -9.30
C LEU A 27 15.40 3.47 -8.06
N PRO A 28 16.47 4.25 -8.20
CA PRO A 28 17.12 4.91 -7.08
C PRO A 28 16.20 5.99 -6.50
N TYR A 29 16.15 6.10 -5.18
CA TYR A 29 15.39 7.12 -4.50
C TYR A 29 16.06 7.56 -3.20
N GLU A 30 15.79 8.78 -2.79
CA GLU A 30 16.13 9.31 -1.48
C GLU A 30 15.01 9.03 -0.50
N TRP A 31 15.39 8.57 0.70
CA TRP A 31 14.45 8.37 1.81
C TRP A 31 14.47 9.58 2.72
N VAL A 32 13.28 10.12 3.02
CA VAL A 32 13.10 11.17 4.01
C VAL A 32 12.18 10.68 5.11
N GLU A 33 12.70 10.63 6.34
CA GLU A 33 11.91 10.24 7.50
C GLU A 33 10.82 11.28 7.78
N ALA A 34 9.57 10.83 7.80
CA ALA A 34 8.39 11.66 8.07
C ALA A 34 7.70 11.19 9.36
N SER A 35 8.35 11.45 10.51
CA SER A 35 7.80 11.19 11.85
C SER A 35 6.43 11.87 12.05
N ALA A 36 5.74 11.53 13.14
CA ALA A 36 4.47 12.18 13.49
C ALA A 36 4.61 13.71 13.61
N GLU A 37 5.73 14.18 14.18
CA GLU A 37 6.04 15.60 14.32
C GLU A 37 6.28 16.25 12.95
N VAL A 38 7.10 15.63 12.10
CA VAL A 38 7.37 16.13 10.73
C VAL A 38 6.06 16.27 9.95
N ARG A 39 5.18 15.28 10.02
CA ARG A 39 3.89 15.30 9.30
C ARG A 39 2.94 16.41 9.76
N GLN A 40 3.10 16.91 10.98
CA GLN A 40 2.32 18.04 11.52
C GLN A 40 2.91 19.40 11.11
N SER A 41 4.15 19.43 10.64
CA SER A 41 4.81 20.70 10.26
C SER A 41 4.13 21.37 9.06
N ALA A 42 4.18 22.71 9.01
CA ALA A 42 3.67 23.47 7.89
C ALA A 42 4.39 23.14 6.57
N ALA A 43 5.67 22.74 6.64
CA ALA A 43 6.44 22.32 5.48
C ALA A 43 5.88 21.03 4.88
N PHE A 44 5.64 20.00 5.70
CA PHE A 44 5.09 18.74 5.21
C PHE A 44 3.62 18.88 4.75
N ARG A 45 2.82 19.71 5.44
CA ARG A 45 1.43 19.96 5.03
C ARG A 45 1.29 20.71 3.71
N ARG A 46 2.33 21.38 3.24
CA ARG A 46 2.39 21.88 1.85
C ARG A 46 2.57 20.76 0.83
N LEU A 47 3.26 19.67 1.19
CA LEU A 47 3.40 18.49 0.32
C LEU A 47 2.13 17.63 0.32
N ASN A 48 1.54 17.44 1.50
CA ASN A 48 0.27 16.73 1.68
C ASN A 48 -0.54 17.37 2.81
N PRO A 49 -1.62 18.12 2.47
CA PRO A 49 -2.47 18.79 3.46
C PRO A 49 -3.07 17.85 4.52
N PHE A 50 -3.26 16.58 4.19
CA PHE A 50 -3.79 15.57 5.11
C PHE A 50 -2.75 15.09 6.14
N GLY A 51 -1.47 15.45 6.00
CA GLY A 51 -0.41 15.01 6.92
C GLY A 51 -0.17 13.50 6.89
N GLN A 52 -0.51 12.84 5.79
CA GLN A 52 -0.40 11.38 5.62
C GLN A 52 0.84 11.00 4.80
N ILE A 53 1.33 9.81 5.01
CA ILE A 53 2.42 9.16 4.27
C ILE A 53 1.92 7.90 3.56
N PRO A 54 2.55 7.52 2.44
CA PRO A 54 3.70 8.13 1.77
C PRO A 54 3.37 9.43 1.05
N VAL A 55 4.42 10.25 0.85
CA VAL A 55 4.47 11.26 -0.21
C VAL A 55 5.64 10.94 -1.09
N LEU A 56 5.46 11.02 -2.40
CA LEU A 56 6.51 10.89 -3.40
C LEU A 56 6.72 12.23 -4.09
N GLN A 57 7.97 12.63 -4.25
CA GLN A 57 8.36 13.71 -5.15
C GLN A 57 9.21 13.15 -6.31
N ASP A 58 8.94 13.62 -7.52
CA ASP A 58 9.69 13.28 -8.73
C ASP A 58 9.76 14.51 -9.64
N GLY A 59 10.87 15.22 -9.60
CA GLY A 59 10.99 16.56 -10.18
C GLY A 59 9.97 17.51 -9.57
N ASP A 60 9.15 18.12 -10.41
CA ASP A 60 8.11 19.07 -9.99
C ASP A 60 6.81 18.38 -9.51
N LEU A 61 6.69 17.08 -9.70
CA LEU A 61 5.52 16.32 -9.24
C LEU A 61 5.64 16.02 -7.74
N THR A 62 4.60 16.34 -6.99
CA THR A 62 4.39 15.85 -5.62
C THR A 62 3.09 15.05 -5.60
N LEU A 63 3.14 13.81 -5.14
CA LEU A 63 2.02 12.89 -5.15
C LEU A 63 1.86 12.20 -3.79
N ALA A 64 0.66 12.22 -3.26
CA ALA A 64 0.24 11.46 -2.10
C ALA A 64 -0.77 10.38 -2.53
N ASP A 65 -1.14 9.50 -1.58
CA ASP A 65 -1.83 8.22 -1.75
C ASP A 65 -0.94 7.12 -2.36
N SER A 66 -0.75 6.06 -1.58
CA SER A 66 0.18 4.99 -1.96
C SER A 66 -0.23 4.24 -3.22
N ASN A 67 -1.53 4.04 -3.48
CA ASN A 67 -2.00 3.35 -4.68
C ASN A 67 -1.82 4.23 -5.93
N ALA A 68 -2.08 5.54 -5.80
CA ALA A 68 -1.82 6.50 -6.87
C ALA A 68 -0.32 6.58 -7.22
N ILE A 69 0.54 6.54 -6.20
CA ILE A 69 1.99 6.48 -6.39
C ILE A 69 2.41 5.22 -7.14
N LEU A 70 1.86 4.04 -6.78
CA LEU A 70 2.13 2.79 -7.51
C LEU A 70 1.75 2.92 -8.99
N VAL A 71 0.56 3.43 -9.28
CA VAL A 71 0.09 3.65 -10.66
C VAL A 71 1.03 4.61 -11.42
N TYR A 72 1.41 5.72 -10.79
CA TYR A 72 2.33 6.69 -11.39
C TYR A 72 3.67 6.06 -11.74
N LEU A 73 4.29 5.37 -10.78
CA LEU A 73 5.60 4.75 -10.97
C LEU A 73 5.61 3.75 -12.13
N VAL A 74 4.59 2.90 -12.22
CA VAL A 74 4.49 1.96 -13.34
C VAL A 74 4.32 2.69 -14.67
N LYS A 75 3.37 3.62 -14.75
CA LYS A 75 3.12 4.34 -16.01
C LYS A 75 4.32 5.16 -16.47
N ARG A 76 5.07 5.71 -15.53
CA ARG A 76 6.24 6.56 -15.82
C ARG A 76 7.49 5.78 -16.15
N TYR A 77 7.78 4.70 -15.41
CA TYR A 77 9.07 4.02 -15.42
C TYR A 77 9.04 2.58 -15.96
N ALA A 78 7.86 1.96 -16.00
CA ALA A 78 7.68 0.60 -16.49
C ALA A 78 6.39 0.49 -17.34
N PRO A 79 6.20 1.38 -18.35
CA PRO A 79 5.03 1.30 -19.21
C PRO A 79 4.99 -0.08 -19.94
N ASN A 80 3.80 -0.58 -20.18
CA ASN A 80 3.56 -1.88 -20.82
C ASN A 80 4.09 -3.10 -20.05
N SER A 81 4.40 -2.94 -18.76
CA SER A 81 4.81 -4.05 -17.88
C SER A 81 3.61 -4.79 -17.28
N HIS A 82 3.85 -5.99 -16.76
CA HIS A 82 2.84 -6.77 -16.03
C HIS A 82 2.32 -6.07 -14.76
N TRP A 83 3.06 -5.09 -14.22
CA TRP A 83 2.69 -4.39 -12.99
C TRP A 83 1.35 -3.65 -13.05
N LEU A 84 0.99 -3.14 -14.23
CA LEU A 84 -0.28 -2.44 -14.46
C LEU A 84 -0.76 -2.76 -15.89
N PRO A 85 -1.46 -3.89 -16.10
CA PRO A 85 -1.94 -4.30 -17.40
C PRO A 85 -2.88 -3.27 -18.03
N GLU A 86 -2.71 -3.00 -19.32
CA GLU A 86 -3.53 -2.04 -20.07
C GLU A 86 -4.82 -2.66 -20.64
N GLN A 87 -4.87 -4.00 -20.76
CA GLN A 87 -6.07 -4.69 -21.23
C GLN A 87 -7.24 -4.37 -20.27
N PRO A 88 -8.41 -3.91 -20.80
CA PRO A 88 -9.47 -3.32 -19.94
C PRO A 88 -9.96 -4.24 -18.82
N ALA A 89 -10.16 -5.53 -19.08
CA ALA A 89 -10.61 -6.46 -18.05
C ALA A 89 -9.53 -6.75 -16.99
N ALA A 90 -8.27 -6.83 -17.39
CA ALA A 90 -7.14 -7.00 -16.45
C ALA A 90 -6.93 -5.75 -15.60
N ALA A 91 -7.00 -4.56 -16.22
CA ALA A 91 -6.93 -3.29 -15.51
C ALA A 91 -8.06 -3.15 -14.49
N ALA A 92 -9.29 -3.52 -14.86
CA ALA A 92 -10.45 -3.49 -13.96
C ALA A 92 -10.28 -4.45 -12.78
N ARG A 93 -9.76 -5.67 -12.99
CA ARG A 93 -9.44 -6.60 -11.90
C ARG A 93 -8.39 -6.04 -10.96
N GLY A 94 -7.31 -5.45 -11.50
CA GLY A 94 -6.29 -4.77 -10.70
C GLY A 94 -6.86 -3.63 -9.87
N GLN A 95 -7.70 -2.77 -10.47
CA GLN A 95 -8.37 -1.68 -9.77
C GLN A 95 -9.28 -2.18 -8.65
N ALA A 96 -10.02 -3.28 -8.87
CA ALA A 96 -10.87 -3.87 -7.83
C ALA A 96 -10.05 -4.25 -6.57
N TRP A 97 -8.87 -4.85 -6.75
CA TRP A 97 -7.98 -5.17 -5.63
C TRP A 97 -7.31 -3.94 -5.01
N LEU A 98 -6.98 -2.91 -5.78
CA LEU A 98 -6.53 -1.61 -5.22
C LEU A 98 -7.61 -0.97 -4.33
N SER A 99 -8.88 -1.11 -4.71
CA SER A 99 -10.02 -0.67 -3.88
C SER A 99 -10.12 -1.50 -2.59
N LYS A 100 -9.91 -2.83 -2.65
CA LYS A 100 -9.83 -3.69 -1.46
C LYS A 100 -8.66 -3.29 -0.56
N ALA A 101 -7.51 -2.94 -1.14
CA ALA A 101 -6.35 -2.46 -0.38
C ALA A 101 -6.65 -1.14 0.37
N ALA A 102 -7.41 -0.23 -0.23
CA ALA A 102 -7.84 1.02 0.39
C ALA A 102 -9.01 0.85 1.38
N GLY A 103 -9.82 -0.17 1.20
CA GLY A 103 -10.98 -0.52 2.04
C GLY A 103 -10.63 -1.60 3.06
N GLU A 104 -10.88 -2.86 2.72
CA GLU A 104 -10.85 -3.98 3.65
C GLU A 104 -9.47 -4.19 4.29
N VAL A 105 -8.37 -4.06 3.51
CA VAL A 105 -7.01 -4.20 4.06
C VAL A 105 -6.68 -3.04 5.00
N ARG A 106 -7.05 -1.80 4.63
CA ARG A 106 -6.79 -0.61 5.48
C ARG A 106 -7.58 -0.65 6.77
N TYR A 107 -8.88 -0.95 6.69
CA TYR A 107 -9.77 -0.90 7.86
C TYR A 107 -9.88 -2.22 8.61
N GLY A 108 -9.33 -3.30 8.08
CA GLY A 108 -9.17 -4.59 8.73
C GLY A 108 -7.76 -4.78 9.30
N PRO A 109 -6.89 -5.57 8.64
CA PRO A 109 -5.57 -5.93 9.18
C PRO A 109 -4.70 -4.74 9.54
N ALA A 110 -4.71 -3.66 8.73
CA ALA A 110 -3.90 -2.48 9.02
C ALA A 110 -4.41 -1.74 10.26
N SER A 111 -5.73 -1.57 10.46
CA SER A 111 -6.29 -0.97 11.68
C SER A 111 -5.97 -1.80 12.91
N CYS A 112 -6.14 -3.12 12.87
CA CYS A 112 -5.75 -3.99 14.00
C CYS A 112 -4.26 -3.77 14.39
N ARG A 113 -3.38 -3.71 13.40
CA ARG A 113 -1.95 -3.46 13.61
C ARG A 113 -1.69 -2.06 14.18
N LEU A 114 -2.33 -1.02 13.64
CA LEU A 114 -2.16 0.35 14.10
C LEU A 114 -2.62 0.53 15.55
N ILE A 115 -3.72 -0.11 15.94
CA ILE A 115 -4.21 -0.11 17.33
C ILE A 115 -3.20 -0.80 18.25
N ALA A 116 -2.71 -1.99 17.87
CA ALA A 116 -1.77 -2.76 18.66
C ALA A 116 -0.40 -2.08 18.83
N GLN A 117 0.11 -1.45 17.76
CA GLN A 117 1.46 -0.86 17.75
C GLN A 117 1.50 0.58 18.23
N PHE A 118 0.44 1.37 17.99
CA PHE A 118 0.46 2.82 18.17
C PHE A 118 -0.71 3.34 19.00
N ALA A 119 -1.58 2.47 19.55
CA ALA A 119 -2.75 2.83 20.32
C ALA A 119 -3.65 3.89 19.64
N VAL A 120 -3.79 3.80 18.32
CA VAL A 120 -4.69 4.70 17.58
C VAL A 120 -6.13 4.51 18.06
N PRO A 121 -6.95 5.59 18.13
CA PRO A 121 -8.31 5.53 18.66
C PRO A 121 -9.30 4.98 17.60
N GLU A 122 -9.07 3.77 17.11
CA GLU A 122 -9.96 3.03 16.21
C GLU A 122 -10.59 1.85 16.96
N ASP A 123 -11.71 1.33 16.47
CA ASP A 123 -12.41 0.18 17.07
C ASP A 123 -11.76 -1.13 16.61
N TYR A 124 -11.10 -1.81 17.53
CA TYR A 124 -10.45 -3.10 17.26
C TYR A 124 -11.45 -4.19 16.84
N GLN A 125 -12.63 -4.24 17.46
CA GLN A 125 -13.62 -5.28 17.15
C GLN A 125 -14.19 -5.08 15.74
N ALA A 126 -14.45 -3.85 15.35
CA ALA A 126 -14.88 -3.51 13.99
C ALA A 126 -13.79 -3.87 12.96
N ALA A 127 -12.53 -3.51 13.23
CA ALA A 127 -11.39 -3.84 12.37
C ALA A 127 -11.18 -5.36 12.26
N ARG A 128 -11.31 -6.07 13.40
CA ARG A 128 -11.19 -7.52 13.44
C ARG A 128 -12.30 -8.19 12.63
N ALA A 129 -13.54 -7.75 12.74
CA ALA A 129 -14.67 -8.29 11.97
C ALA A 129 -14.50 -8.10 10.45
N ILE A 130 -13.90 -6.98 10.02
CA ILE A 130 -13.52 -6.77 8.61
C ILE A 130 -12.46 -7.78 8.18
N SER A 131 -11.43 -7.99 8.99
CA SER A 131 -10.36 -8.95 8.71
C SER A 131 -10.86 -10.38 8.61
N ASP A 132 -11.69 -10.81 9.57
CA ASP A 132 -12.26 -12.16 9.64
C ASP A 132 -13.18 -12.48 8.45
N ARG A 133 -13.79 -11.45 7.85
CA ARG A 133 -14.56 -11.59 6.62
C ARG A 133 -13.70 -11.56 5.37
N PHE A 134 -12.68 -10.71 5.33
CA PHE A 134 -11.89 -10.46 4.12
C PHE A 134 -10.84 -11.53 3.85
N LEU A 135 -10.06 -11.93 4.88
CA LEU A 135 -8.93 -12.85 4.70
C LEU A 135 -9.34 -14.23 4.15
N PRO A 136 -10.44 -14.87 4.61
CA PRO A 136 -10.89 -16.12 3.99
C PRO A 136 -11.26 -15.98 2.52
N GLN A 137 -11.82 -14.84 2.12
CA GLN A 137 -12.17 -14.59 0.71
C GLN A 137 -10.92 -14.37 -0.14
N MET A 138 -9.90 -13.70 0.41
CA MET A 138 -8.60 -13.53 -0.26
C MET A 138 -7.89 -14.88 -0.40
N GLU A 139 -7.88 -15.70 0.64
CA GLU A 139 -7.33 -17.07 0.62
C GLU A 139 -8.03 -17.93 -0.42
N GLN A 140 -9.36 -17.97 -0.40
CA GLN A 140 -10.12 -18.70 -1.41
C GLN A 140 -9.79 -18.25 -2.84
N HIS A 141 -9.61 -16.94 -3.06
CA HIS A 141 -9.20 -16.41 -4.35
C HIS A 141 -7.80 -16.89 -4.76
N LEU A 142 -6.86 -16.91 -3.83
CA LEU A 142 -5.47 -17.32 -4.06
C LEU A 142 -5.27 -18.84 -4.07
N SER A 143 -6.21 -19.63 -3.54
CA SER A 143 -6.14 -21.10 -3.63
C SER A 143 -6.21 -21.65 -5.07
N GLU A 144 -6.72 -20.84 -5.99
CA GLU A 144 -6.85 -21.17 -7.41
C GLU A 144 -5.96 -20.30 -8.31
N ARG A 145 -5.19 -19.36 -7.74
CA ARG A 145 -4.42 -18.35 -8.46
C ARG A 145 -3.15 -17.99 -7.72
N ASP A 146 -2.07 -17.81 -8.45
CA ASP A 146 -0.80 -17.37 -7.86
C ASP A 146 -0.79 -15.87 -7.51
N TYR A 147 -1.65 -15.05 -8.14
CA TYR A 147 -1.70 -13.60 -7.99
C TYR A 147 -3.15 -13.08 -7.95
N LEU A 148 -3.32 -11.87 -7.38
CA LEU A 148 -4.65 -11.28 -7.16
C LEU A 148 -5.38 -10.88 -8.46
N ALA A 149 -4.66 -10.33 -9.45
CA ALA A 149 -5.30 -9.68 -10.60
C ALA A 149 -4.95 -10.30 -11.97
N GLY A 150 -3.96 -11.17 -12.04
CA GLY A 150 -3.46 -11.72 -13.30
C GLY A 150 -2.64 -12.98 -13.13
N GLU A 151 -1.86 -13.31 -14.14
CA GLU A 151 -0.94 -14.46 -14.18
C GLU A 151 0.46 -14.11 -13.64
N GLN A 152 0.70 -12.85 -13.35
CA GLN A 152 1.93 -12.32 -12.78
C GLN A 152 1.59 -11.30 -11.70
N ALA A 153 2.56 -11.03 -10.81
CA ALA A 153 2.40 -10.02 -9.78
C ALA A 153 2.11 -8.63 -10.39
N THR A 154 1.17 -7.93 -9.79
CA THR A 154 0.78 -6.57 -10.15
C THR A 154 0.91 -5.62 -8.97
N ILE A 155 0.69 -4.32 -9.18
CA ILE A 155 0.62 -3.36 -8.06
C ILE A 155 -0.50 -3.68 -7.08
N ALA A 156 -1.51 -4.45 -7.47
CA ALA A 156 -2.58 -4.92 -6.59
C ALA A 156 -2.05 -5.89 -5.52
N ASP A 157 -1.13 -6.79 -5.91
CA ASP A 157 -0.47 -7.72 -4.99
C ASP A 157 0.36 -6.94 -3.96
N LEU A 158 1.18 -5.98 -4.39
CA LEU A 158 1.95 -5.13 -3.49
C LEU A 158 1.08 -4.32 -2.53
N ALA A 159 -0.05 -3.81 -3.04
CA ALA A 159 -0.98 -3.01 -2.26
C ALA A 159 -1.64 -3.81 -1.14
N CYS A 160 -2.03 -5.05 -1.38
CA CYS A 160 -2.62 -5.92 -0.36
C CYS A 160 -1.56 -6.53 0.56
N TYR A 161 -0.44 -7.02 0.01
CA TYR A 161 0.63 -7.69 0.75
C TYR A 161 1.13 -6.89 1.94
N SER A 162 1.32 -5.58 1.79
CA SER A 162 2.02 -4.74 2.77
C SER A 162 1.45 -4.74 4.19
N TYR A 163 0.16 -5.01 4.34
CA TYR A 163 -0.48 -5.13 5.66
C TYR A 163 -0.94 -6.55 5.97
N VAL A 164 -1.27 -7.34 4.96
CA VAL A 164 -1.63 -8.75 5.18
C VAL A 164 -0.43 -9.53 5.72
N ALA A 165 0.74 -9.36 5.13
CA ALA A 165 1.97 -10.05 5.57
C ALA A 165 2.35 -9.80 7.04
N VAL A 166 1.93 -8.67 7.60
CA VAL A 166 2.23 -8.28 9.00
C VAL A 166 0.97 -8.29 9.89
N ALA A 167 -0.09 -8.96 9.46
CA ALA A 167 -1.36 -9.01 10.20
C ALA A 167 -1.21 -9.60 11.61
N ALA A 168 -0.23 -10.50 11.81
CA ALA A 168 0.08 -11.06 13.12
C ALA A 168 0.49 -10.01 14.16
N GLU A 169 1.10 -8.89 13.75
CA GLU A 169 1.41 -7.77 14.63
C GLU A 169 0.15 -7.06 15.17
N GLY A 170 -0.99 -7.25 14.51
CA GLY A 170 -2.31 -6.79 14.95
C GLY A 170 -3.15 -7.88 15.63
N GLY A 171 -2.54 -9.01 16.02
CA GLY A 171 -3.24 -10.12 16.68
C GLY A 171 -4.07 -11.00 15.74
N ILE A 172 -3.85 -10.93 14.43
CA ILE A 172 -4.53 -11.76 13.43
C ILE A 172 -3.59 -12.89 12.99
N SER A 173 -3.92 -14.13 13.33
CA SER A 173 -3.16 -15.30 12.88
C SER A 173 -3.37 -15.53 11.37
N LEU A 174 -2.27 -15.74 10.65
CA LEU A 174 -2.30 -16.16 9.25
C LEU A 174 -2.16 -17.69 9.08
N ALA A 175 -2.10 -18.45 10.18
CA ALA A 175 -1.96 -19.91 10.11
C ALA A 175 -3.13 -20.64 9.41
N PRO A 176 -4.36 -20.12 9.39
CA PRO A 176 -5.46 -20.72 8.63
C PRO A 176 -5.42 -20.47 7.12
N TYR A 177 -4.53 -19.58 6.65
CA TYR A 177 -4.44 -19.10 5.28
C TYR A 177 -3.16 -19.50 4.57
#